data_b536f38f06d6dfc999ce8e56ec4d35db
#
_entry.id   b536f38f06d6dfc999ce8e56ec4d35db
#
_cell.length_a   1.000
_cell.length_b   1.000
_cell.length_c   1.000
_cell.angle_alpha   90.00
_cell.angle_beta   90.00
_cell.angle_gamma   90.00
#
_symmetry.space_group_name_H-M   'P 1'
#
loop_
_entity.id
_entity.type
_entity.pdbx_description
1 polymer ?
#
loop_
_entity_poly.entity_id
_entity_poly.type
_entity_poly.pdbx_seq_one_letter_code
_entity_poly.pdbx_strand_id
1 'polypeptide(L)'
;MSKLRTIHIFEYGKVIINLLYKVCETKDIDNNAMKSFVIDTNNDILIGKINYKIFACKNYCPHRAALLSKGQLKSGDNRIACYMHGFEYNVFTGKLESIPAKWINQSEGWKKSEDLVLYDVIEKVDGSVFVNLP
;
A
#
# COMPACT_ATOMS: atom_id res chain seq x y z
N MET A 1 -0.83 3.65 -18.41
CA MET A 1 -1.60 4.24 -17.30
C MET A 1 -1.93 5.70 -17.57
N SER A 2 -3.12 6.12 -17.20
CA SER A 2 -3.55 7.51 -17.32
C SER A 2 -3.21 8.27 -16.06
N LYS A 3 -2.69 9.49 -16.24
CA LYS A 3 -2.38 10.39 -15.13
C LYS A 3 -3.33 11.56 -15.15
N LEU A 4 -4.03 11.81 -14.03
CA LEU A 4 -4.89 12.95 -13.87
C LEU A 4 -4.31 13.88 -12.81
N ARG A 5 -4.27 15.17 -13.11
CA ARG A 5 -3.84 16.19 -12.16
C ARG A 5 -5.07 16.95 -11.68
N THR A 6 -5.29 16.93 -10.37
CA THR A 6 -6.37 17.68 -9.74
C THR A 6 -5.76 18.81 -8.90
N ILE A 7 -6.28 20.04 -9.09
CA ILE A 7 -5.84 21.22 -8.33
C ILE A 7 -6.95 21.57 -7.36
N HIS A 8 -6.61 21.68 -6.08
CA HIS A 8 -7.52 22.11 -5.04
C HIS A 8 -7.04 23.43 -4.45
N ILE A 9 -7.93 24.41 -4.33
CA ILE A 9 -7.65 25.68 -3.69
C ILE A 9 -8.35 25.67 -2.34
N PHE A 10 -7.56 25.84 -1.26
CA PHE A 10 -8.09 25.87 0.10
C PHE A 10 -8.30 27.30 0.58
N GLU A 11 -9.10 27.46 1.62
CA GLU A 11 -9.53 28.74 2.16
C GLU A 11 -8.39 29.71 2.53
N TYR A 12 -7.19 29.20 2.78
CA TYR A 12 -6.03 30.03 3.12
C TYR A 12 -5.15 30.38 1.91
N GLY A 13 -5.68 30.22 0.70
CA GLY A 13 -4.92 30.53 -0.52
C GLY A 13 -3.84 29.52 -0.88
N LYS A 14 -3.78 28.40 -0.21
CA LYS A 14 -2.86 27.32 -0.58
C LYS A 14 -3.43 26.52 -1.73
N VAL A 15 -2.58 26.28 -2.73
CA VAL A 15 -2.93 25.39 -3.85
C VAL A 15 -2.24 24.05 -3.60
N ILE A 16 -3.03 22.98 -3.56
CA ILE A 16 -2.50 21.62 -3.47
C ILE A 16 -2.78 20.93 -4.78
N ILE A 17 -1.72 20.36 -5.36
CA ILE A 17 -1.81 19.59 -6.59
C ILE A 17 -1.77 18.12 -6.21
N ASN A 18 -2.89 17.42 -6.45
CA ASN A 18 -2.97 15.97 -6.28
C ASN A 18 -2.74 15.30 -7.63
N LEU A 19 -1.88 14.28 -7.64
CA LEU A 19 -1.64 13.47 -8.82
C LEU A 19 -2.40 12.17 -8.68
N LEU A 20 -3.43 12.01 -9.49
CA LEU A 20 -4.21 10.77 -9.56
C LEU A 20 -3.73 9.94 -10.74
N TYR A 21 -3.39 8.69 -10.48
CA TYR A 21 -3.01 7.73 -11.50
C TYR A 21 -4.06 6.65 -11.58
N LYS A 22 -4.56 6.40 -12.79
CA LYS A 22 -5.34 5.19 -13.02
C LYS A 22 -4.36 4.03 -13.04
N VAL A 23 -4.48 3.11 -12.09
CA VAL A 23 -3.56 1.99 -11.94
C VAL A 23 -4.11 0.73 -12.61
N CYS A 24 -5.39 0.44 -12.38
CA CYS A 24 -6.01 -0.78 -12.87
C CYS A 24 -7.53 -0.65 -12.87
N GLU A 25 -8.21 -1.74 -13.23
CA GLU A 25 -9.64 -1.92 -13.01
C GLU A 25 -9.84 -2.78 -11.77
N THR A 26 -10.96 -2.61 -11.07
CA THR A 26 -11.24 -3.42 -9.86
C THR A 26 -11.25 -4.91 -10.18
N LYS A 27 -11.68 -5.29 -11.40
CA LYS A 27 -11.72 -6.69 -11.84
C LYS A 27 -10.33 -7.31 -12.03
N ASP A 28 -9.27 -6.48 -12.10
CA ASP A 28 -7.91 -6.97 -12.25
C ASP A 28 -7.34 -7.54 -10.95
N ILE A 29 -8.00 -7.28 -9.82
CA ILE A 29 -7.59 -7.76 -8.51
C ILE A 29 -8.67 -8.66 -7.94
N ASP A 30 -8.36 -9.93 -7.75
CA ASP A 30 -9.27 -10.86 -7.13
C ASP A 30 -9.48 -10.52 -5.66
N ASN A 31 -10.65 -10.87 -5.12
CA ASN A 31 -10.91 -10.66 -3.70
C ASN A 31 -9.91 -11.47 -2.85
N ASN A 32 -9.40 -10.86 -1.79
CA ASN A 32 -8.38 -11.44 -0.90
C ASN A 32 -7.08 -11.78 -1.64
N ALA A 33 -6.70 -10.93 -2.59
CA ALA A 33 -5.47 -11.04 -3.36
C ALA A 33 -4.80 -9.68 -3.50
N MET A 34 -3.58 -9.67 -4.02
CA MET A 34 -2.82 -8.44 -4.23
C MET A 34 -1.99 -8.54 -5.51
N LYS A 35 -1.65 -7.38 -6.07
CA LYS A 35 -0.87 -7.30 -7.30
C LYS A 35 -0.07 -6.00 -7.32
N SER A 36 1.18 -6.06 -7.78
CA SER A 36 2.03 -4.88 -7.89
C SER A 36 1.92 -4.24 -9.27
N PHE A 37 2.11 -2.91 -9.28
CA PHE A 37 2.09 -2.10 -10.49
C PHE A 37 3.23 -1.08 -10.43
N VAL A 38 4.13 -1.12 -11.40
CA VAL A 38 5.19 -0.13 -11.52
C VAL A 38 4.65 1.04 -12.34
N ILE A 39 4.49 2.19 -11.68
CA ILE A 39 4.00 3.40 -12.33
C ILE A 39 5.15 4.14 -13.01
N ASP A 40 6.27 4.27 -12.29
CA ASP A 40 7.50 4.83 -12.82
C ASP A 40 8.68 4.28 -12.01
N THR A 41 9.90 4.76 -12.29
CA THR A 41 11.12 4.26 -11.62
C THR A 41 11.12 4.42 -10.10
N ASN A 42 10.32 5.34 -9.58
CA ASN A 42 10.26 5.65 -8.15
C ASN A 42 8.99 5.15 -7.46
N ASN A 43 8.02 4.64 -8.23
CA ASN A 43 6.71 4.28 -7.69
C ASN A 43 6.31 2.87 -8.12
N ASP A 44 6.65 1.92 -7.26
CA ASP A 44 6.17 0.54 -7.33
C ASP A 44 5.06 0.41 -6.29
N ILE A 45 3.83 0.21 -6.75
CA ILE A 45 2.64 0.25 -5.91
C ILE A 45 2.03 -1.14 -5.80
N LEU A 46 1.61 -1.48 -4.59
CA LEU A 46 0.89 -2.71 -4.33
C LEU A 46 -0.59 -2.38 -4.12
N ILE A 47 -1.44 -3.01 -4.92
CA ILE A 47 -2.90 -2.91 -4.79
C ILE A 47 -3.40 -4.26 -4.33
N GLY A 48 -4.26 -4.25 -3.33
CA GLY A 48 -4.89 -5.48 -2.86
C GLY A 48 -6.36 -5.27 -2.53
N LYS A 49 -7.02 -6.38 -2.29
CA LYS A 49 -8.45 -6.40 -1.95
C LYS A 49 -8.67 -7.39 -0.82
N ILE A 50 -9.29 -6.92 0.24
CA ILE A 50 -9.69 -7.76 1.38
C ILE A 50 -11.16 -7.54 1.65
N ASN A 51 -11.96 -8.60 1.61
CA ASN A 51 -13.42 -8.52 1.75
C ASN A 51 -14.01 -7.44 0.86
N TYR A 52 -13.59 -7.45 -0.41
CA TYR A 52 -14.02 -6.51 -1.45
C TYR A 52 -13.60 -5.05 -1.22
N LYS A 53 -12.80 -4.77 -0.20
CA LYS A 53 -12.28 -3.43 0.06
C LYS A 53 -10.85 -3.31 -0.48
N ILE A 54 -10.61 -2.29 -1.31
CA ILE A 54 -9.32 -2.06 -1.96
C ILE A 54 -8.41 -1.27 -1.04
N PHE A 55 -7.14 -1.66 -1.00
CA PHE A 55 -6.07 -0.88 -0.38
C PHE A 55 -4.94 -0.65 -1.39
N ALA A 56 -4.16 0.39 -1.17
CA ALA A 56 -2.95 0.65 -1.94
C ALA A 56 -1.83 1.07 -1.01
N CYS A 57 -0.63 0.57 -1.26
CA CYS A 57 0.53 0.92 -0.48
C CYS A 57 1.79 0.88 -1.34
N LYS A 58 2.86 1.47 -0.82
CA LYS A 58 4.19 1.33 -1.40
C LYS A 58 4.61 -0.13 -1.34
N ASN A 59 5.16 -0.67 -2.44
CA ASN A 59 5.49 -2.10 -2.54
C ASN A 59 6.80 -2.48 -1.84
N TYR A 60 7.31 -1.63 -0.93
CA TYR A 60 8.54 -1.91 -0.21
C TYR A 60 8.26 -2.01 1.29
N CYS A 61 8.78 -3.08 1.90
CA CYS A 61 8.65 -3.28 3.34
C CYS A 61 9.40 -2.17 4.10
N PRO A 62 8.73 -1.46 5.03
CA PRO A 62 9.38 -0.38 5.78
C PRO A 62 10.56 -0.85 6.62
N HIS A 63 10.64 -2.14 6.94
CA HIS A 63 11.73 -2.69 7.76
C HIS A 63 13.04 -2.77 6.97
N ARG A 64 13.05 -3.45 5.81
CA ARG A 64 14.27 -3.69 5.03
C ARG A 64 14.07 -3.61 3.52
N ALA A 65 13.05 -2.90 3.08
CA ALA A 65 12.80 -2.60 1.66
C ALA A 65 12.59 -3.83 0.76
N ALA A 66 12.20 -4.98 1.33
CA ALA A 66 11.81 -6.14 0.52
C ALA A 66 10.50 -5.88 -0.21
N LEU A 67 10.32 -6.50 -1.38
CA LEU A 67 9.08 -6.35 -2.14
C LEU A 67 7.92 -7.03 -1.40
N LEU A 68 6.94 -6.26 -0.97
CA LEU A 68 5.77 -6.77 -0.26
C LEU A 68 4.91 -7.69 -1.13
N SER A 69 4.94 -7.48 -2.45
CA SER A 69 4.20 -8.33 -3.39
C SER A 69 4.67 -9.78 -3.38
N LYS A 70 5.87 -10.06 -2.89
CA LYS A 70 6.40 -11.42 -2.73
C LYS A 70 6.02 -12.05 -1.39
N GLY A 71 5.37 -11.29 -0.52
CA GLY A 71 4.93 -11.77 0.78
C GLY A 71 3.57 -12.42 0.72
N GLN A 72 2.91 -12.46 1.87
CA GLN A 72 1.61 -13.11 2.03
C GLN A 72 0.56 -12.11 2.51
N LEU A 73 -0.58 -12.09 1.84
CA LEU A 73 -1.74 -11.34 2.29
C LEU A 73 -2.53 -12.19 3.27
N LYS A 74 -2.67 -11.70 4.50
CA LYS A 74 -3.45 -12.36 5.56
C LYS A 74 -4.79 -11.65 5.70
N SER A 75 -5.73 -12.02 4.85
CA SER A 75 -7.00 -11.31 4.72
C SER A 75 -7.84 -11.35 5.99
N GLY A 76 -7.75 -12.44 6.77
CA GLY A 76 -8.48 -12.54 8.04
C GLY A 76 -8.07 -11.52 9.10
N ASP A 77 -6.84 -11.02 9.01
CA ASP A 77 -6.28 -10.07 9.97
C ASP A 77 -6.08 -8.67 9.38
N ASN A 78 -6.43 -8.46 8.11
CA ASN A 78 -6.15 -7.23 7.38
C ASN A 78 -4.66 -6.89 7.32
N ARG A 79 -3.80 -7.92 7.22
CA ARG A 79 -2.35 -7.74 7.27
C ARG A 79 -1.67 -8.24 6.03
N ILE A 80 -0.50 -7.67 5.77
CA ILE A 80 0.47 -8.20 4.81
C ILE A 80 1.73 -8.59 5.57
N ALA A 81 2.25 -9.79 5.29
CA ALA A 81 3.48 -10.30 5.89
C ALA A 81 4.63 -10.21 4.90
N CYS A 82 5.72 -9.57 5.30
CA CYS A 82 6.93 -9.49 4.49
C CYS A 82 7.59 -10.87 4.41
N TYR A 83 8.05 -11.28 3.22
CA TYR A 83 8.61 -12.60 3.03
C TYR A 83 9.99 -12.78 3.70
N MET A 84 10.74 -11.67 3.92
CA MET A 84 12.11 -11.78 4.46
C MET A 84 12.13 -12.10 5.95
N HIS A 85 11.40 -11.34 6.77
CA HIS A 85 11.46 -11.50 8.22
C HIS A 85 10.09 -11.69 8.86
N GLY A 86 9.02 -11.73 8.06
CA GLY A 86 7.68 -12.00 8.54
C GLY A 86 7.02 -10.85 9.32
N PHE A 87 7.55 -9.64 9.24
CA PHE A 87 6.91 -8.48 9.85
C PHE A 87 5.54 -8.27 9.19
N GLU A 88 4.50 -8.02 10.01
CA GLU A 88 3.13 -7.90 9.52
C GLU A 88 2.58 -6.51 9.77
N TYR A 89 2.05 -5.92 8.71
CA TYR A 89 1.50 -4.57 8.72
C TYR A 89 0.03 -4.60 8.37
N ASN A 90 -0.77 -3.81 9.07
CA ASN A 90 -2.18 -3.63 8.73
C ASN A 90 -2.27 -2.80 7.44
N VAL A 91 -2.95 -3.32 6.43
CA VAL A 91 -3.01 -2.68 5.12
C VAL A 91 -3.96 -1.48 5.05
N PHE A 92 -4.81 -1.30 6.07
CA PHE A 92 -5.74 -0.15 6.13
C PHE A 92 -5.27 0.95 7.07
N THR A 93 -4.42 0.63 8.05
CA THR A 93 -3.88 1.63 8.99
C THR A 93 -2.40 1.91 8.77
N GLY A 94 -1.69 1.01 8.11
CA GLY A 94 -0.24 1.07 7.92
C GLY A 94 0.58 0.60 9.11
N LYS A 95 -0.05 0.29 10.24
CA LYS A 95 0.67 -0.01 11.48
C LYS A 95 1.35 -1.37 11.44
N LEU A 96 2.59 -1.43 11.95
CA LEU A 96 3.27 -2.67 12.26
C LEU A 96 2.53 -3.33 13.43
N GLU A 97 2.00 -4.53 13.22
CA GLU A 97 1.17 -5.21 14.22
C GLU A 97 1.75 -6.51 14.74
N SER A 98 2.70 -7.11 14.04
CA SER A 98 3.29 -8.36 14.47
C SER A 98 4.71 -8.54 14.00
N ILE A 99 5.56 -9.02 14.89
CA ILE A 99 6.92 -9.46 14.61
C ILE A 99 7.03 -10.91 15.07
N PRO A 100 7.52 -11.84 14.21
CA PRO A 100 7.61 -13.25 14.59
C PRO A 100 8.44 -13.46 15.86
N ALA A 101 8.02 -14.43 16.69
CA ALA A 101 8.64 -14.73 17.97
C ALA A 101 10.13 -15.08 17.86
N LYS A 102 10.56 -15.67 16.74
CA LYS A 102 11.97 -16.01 16.50
C LYS A 102 12.89 -14.78 16.48
N TRP A 103 12.35 -13.57 16.31
CA TRP A 103 13.12 -12.34 16.28
C TRP A 103 13.08 -11.56 17.60
N ILE A 104 12.42 -12.11 18.64
CA ILE A 104 12.18 -11.39 19.92
C ILE A 104 13.47 -10.95 20.60
N ASN A 105 14.56 -11.72 20.44
CA ASN A 105 15.84 -11.43 21.06
C ASN A 105 16.74 -10.50 20.24
N GLN A 106 16.28 -10.03 19.09
CA GLN A 106 17.02 -9.07 18.29
C GLN A 106 17.03 -7.69 18.97
N SER A 107 18.03 -6.87 18.65
CA SER A 107 18.11 -5.52 19.17
C SER A 107 16.91 -4.69 18.76
N GLU A 108 16.55 -3.69 19.57
CA GLU A 108 15.45 -2.79 19.23
C GLU A 108 15.72 -2.05 17.91
N GLY A 109 16.98 -1.65 17.65
CA GLY A 109 17.34 -1.02 16.39
C GLY A 109 17.13 -1.91 15.19
N TRP A 110 17.42 -3.20 15.31
CA TRP A 110 17.18 -4.16 14.24
C TRP A 110 15.68 -4.36 13.98
N LYS A 111 14.88 -4.41 15.04
CA LYS A 111 13.43 -4.61 14.95
C LYS A 111 12.67 -3.35 14.55
N LYS A 112 13.32 -2.20 14.59
CA LYS A 112 12.67 -0.93 14.30
C LYS A 112 12.17 -0.88 12.86
N SER A 113 10.92 -0.48 12.69
CA SER A 113 10.31 -0.25 11.40
C SER A 113 9.38 0.95 11.47
N GLU A 114 9.33 1.72 10.39
CA GLU A 114 8.30 2.72 10.22
C GLU A 114 7.00 2.03 9.82
N ASP A 115 5.90 2.81 9.78
CA ASP A 115 4.62 2.32 9.29
C ASP A 115 4.66 2.08 7.79
N LEU A 116 3.80 1.20 7.31
CA LEU A 116 3.59 0.99 5.88
C LEU A 116 3.06 2.28 5.24
N VAL A 117 3.65 2.67 4.11
CA VAL A 117 3.19 3.85 3.39
C VAL A 117 1.93 3.50 2.60
N LEU A 118 0.81 4.08 3.01
CA LEU A 118 -0.49 3.89 2.35
C LEU A 118 -0.77 5.02 1.38
N TYR A 119 -1.51 4.69 0.31
CA TYR A 119 -2.00 5.68 -0.66
C TYR A 119 -3.52 5.67 -0.64
N ASP A 120 -4.12 6.85 -0.82
CA ASP A 120 -5.56 6.97 -0.99
C ASP A 120 -5.98 6.32 -2.31
N VAL A 121 -7.04 5.56 -2.26
CA VAL A 121 -7.59 4.85 -3.42
C VAL A 121 -8.96 5.43 -3.73
N ILE A 122 -9.19 5.68 -5.01
CA ILE A 122 -10.50 6.08 -5.51
C ILE A 122 -10.96 5.02 -6.50
N GLU A 123 -12.02 4.30 -6.15
CA GLU A 123 -12.66 3.35 -7.02
C GLU A 123 -13.89 4.00 -7.62
N LYS A 124 -13.90 4.17 -8.95
CA LYS A 124 -15.01 4.78 -9.67
C LYS A 124 -16.09 3.78 -9.99
N VAL A 125 -17.30 4.29 -10.26
CA VAL A 125 -18.49 3.47 -10.58
C VAL A 125 -18.23 2.54 -11.76
N ASP A 126 -17.42 2.98 -12.73
CA ASP A 126 -17.07 2.17 -13.92
C ASP A 126 -16.02 1.08 -13.64
N GLY A 127 -15.53 0.97 -12.40
CA GLY A 127 -14.53 0.00 -11.99
C GLY A 127 -13.09 0.49 -12.08
N SER A 128 -12.86 1.72 -12.55
CA SER A 128 -11.50 2.28 -12.60
C SER A 128 -10.95 2.50 -11.21
N VAL A 129 -9.70 2.09 -10.97
CA VAL A 129 -9.00 2.28 -9.70
C VAL A 129 -7.91 3.32 -9.87
N PHE A 130 -8.05 4.43 -9.15
CA PHE A 130 -7.06 5.50 -9.11
C PHE A 130 -6.36 5.54 -7.76
N VAL A 131 -5.10 5.93 -7.78
CA VAL A 131 -4.30 6.10 -6.58
C VAL A 131 -3.77 7.53 -6.55
N ASN A 132 -3.87 8.16 -5.38
CA ASN A 132 -3.33 9.50 -5.17
C ASN A 132 -1.88 9.37 -4.72
N LEU A 133 -0.96 9.87 -5.55
CA LEU A 133 0.47 9.93 -5.22
C LEU A 133 0.81 11.38 -4.86
N PRO A 134 1.38 11.61 -3.66
CA PRO A 134 1.81 12.94 -3.25
C PRO A 134 2.96 13.48 -4.12
#